data_d8f62264f83947aa039837f7344391ba
#
_entry.id   d8f62264f83947aa039837f7344391ba
#
_cell.length_a   1.000
_cell.length_b   1.000
_cell.length_c   1.000
_cell.angle_alpha   90.00
_cell.angle_beta   90.00
_cell.angle_gamma   90.00
#
_symmetry.space_group_name_H-M   'P 1'
#
loop_
_entity.id
_entity.type
_entity.pdbx_description
1 polymer ?
#
loop_
_entity_poly.entity_id
_entity_poly.type
_entity_poly.pdbx_seq_one_letter_code
_entity_poly.pdbx_strand_id
1 'polypeptide(L)'
;MSNASHNFDWQQLPDMPVAKWEPASLLINNKLYVLGGYENYIMSSRRLDVFDPESGHWTKLQDLPSALSHVNLVPDRNGFWFAGGMKDKIHPGKDHIISEVWHYDIDLDRYTAAPLLPGHRAGGGLARIGNNLHYVSGLMAD
;
A
#
# COMPACT_ATOMS: atom_id res chain seq x y z
N MET A 1 38.70 11.67 1.08
CA MET A 1 37.26 11.38 1.11
C MET A 1 36.99 10.42 -0.03
N SER A 2 36.77 9.14 0.26
CA SER A 2 36.49 8.14 -0.80
C SER A 2 35.06 8.33 -1.28
N ASN A 3 34.89 8.69 -2.56
CA ASN A 3 33.62 8.60 -3.24
C ASN A 3 33.23 7.12 -3.32
N ALA A 4 32.38 6.67 -2.40
CA ALA A 4 31.70 5.40 -2.58
C ALA A 4 30.76 5.53 -3.79
N SER A 5 31.21 5.02 -4.95
CA SER A 5 30.32 4.88 -6.10
C SER A 5 29.32 3.79 -5.73
N HIS A 6 28.08 4.15 -5.47
CA HIS A 6 27.00 3.19 -5.37
C HIS A 6 26.72 2.65 -6.76
N ASN A 7 27.22 1.48 -7.09
CA ASN A 7 26.81 0.75 -8.28
C ASN A 7 25.46 0.10 -7.99
N PHE A 8 24.42 0.62 -8.62
CA PHE A 8 23.09 -0.02 -8.61
C PHE A 8 22.96 -0.85 -9.88
N ASP A 9 22.72 -2.13 -9.71
CA ASP A 9 22.36 -3.03 -10.80
C ASP A 9 20.85 -3.27 -10.78
N TRP A 10 20.21 -3.15 -11.95
CA TRP A 10 18.79 -3.46 -12.10
C TRP A 10 18.62 -4.94 -12.42
N GLN A 11 17.80 -5.61 -11.63
CA GLN A 11 17.44 -7.00 -11.87
C GLN A 11 15.93 -7.11 -12.06
N GLN A 12 15.52 -7.83 -13.11
CA GLN A 12 14.12 -8.14 -13.34
C GLN A 12 13.68 -9.24 -12.38
N LEU A 13 12.59 -9.00 -11.66
CA LEU A 13 11.92 -9.98 -10.81
C LEU A 13 10.88 -10.76 -11.65
N PRO A 14 10.40 -11.93 -11.16
CA PRO A 14 9.25 -12.60 -11.73
C PRO A 14 8.02 -11.69 -11.77
N ASP A 15 7.27 -11.79 -12.86
CA ASP A 15 6.07 -10.99 -13.04
C ASP A 15 5.05 -11.21 -11.92
N MET A 16 4.35 -10.15 -11.55
CA MET A 16 3.24 -10.25 -10.62
C MET A 16 2.10 -11.10 -11.20
N PRO A 17 1.38 -11.87 -10.37
CA PRO A 17 0.25 -12.69 -10.83
C PRO A 17 -0.88 -11.91 -11.50
N VAL A 18 -1.02 -10.63 -11.17
CA VAL A 18 -2.00 -9.71 -11.75
C VAL A 18 -1.32 -8.38 -12.03
N ALA A 19 -1.41 -7.94 -13.28
CA ALA A 19 -0.90 -6.63 -13.68
C ALA A 19 -1.72 -5.51 -13.00
N LYS A 20 -1.00 -4.56 -12.41
CA LYS A 20 -1.59 -3.42 -11.68
C LYS A 20 -0.85 -2.14 -12.02
N TRP A 21 -1.54 -1.02 -11.92
CA TRP A 21 -0.92 0.30 -11.91
C TRP A 21 -1.35 1.09 -10.66
N GLU A 22 -0.50 1.99 -10.21
CA GLU A 22 -0.67 2.75 -8.95
C GLU A 22 -0.91 1.88 -7.70
N PRO A 23 -0.27 0.69 -7.55
CA PRO A 23 -0.29 -0.01 -6.30
C PRO A 23 0.61 0.69 -5.28
N ALA A 24 0.31 0.50 -4.00
CA ALA A 24 1.25 0.84 -2.94
C ALA A 24 2.16 -0.36 -2.64
N SER A 25 3.42 -0.09 -2.31
CA SER A 25 4.36 -1.17 -1.98
C SER A 25 5.23 -0.82 -0.76
N LEU A 26 5.68 -1.87 -0.07
CA LEU A 26 6.43 -1.75 1.16
C LEU A 26 7.34 -2.97 1.35
N LEU A 27 8.59 -2.74 1.76
CA LEU A 27 9.52 -3.80 2.13
C LEU A 27 9.48 -4.01 3.64
N ILE A 28 9.14 -5.24 4.08
CA ILE A 28 9.19 -5.68 5.48
C ILE A 28 9.80 -7.08 5.55
N ASN A 29 10.75 -7.29 6.46
CA ASN A 29 11.39 -8.57 6.70
C ASN A 29 11.92 -9.20 5.40
N ASN A 30 12.56 -8.39 4.55
CA ASN A 30 13.11 -8.78 3.25
C ASN A 30 12.06 -9.30 2.24
N LYS A 31 10.76 -9.03 2.45
CA LYS A 31 9.66 -9.38 1.52
C LYS A 31 8.98 -8.12 1.02
N LEU A 32 8.64 -8.11 -0.28
CA LEU A 32 7.96 -6.99 -0.93
C LEU A 32 6.45 -7.21 -0.92
N TYR A 33 5.74 -6.42 -0.15
CA TYR A 33 4.27 -6.38 -0.11
C TYR A 33 3.75 -5.38 -1.13
N VAL A 34 2.78 -5.78 -1.95
CA VAL A 34 2.15 -4.94 -2.98
C VAL A 34 0.64 -4.96 -2.80
N LEU A 35 0.06 -3.80 -2.53
CA LEU A 35 -1.30 -3.63 -2.06
C LEU A 35 -2.11 -2.75 -3.00
N GLY A 36 -3.33 -3.19 -3.32
CA GLY A 36 -4.29 -2.40 -4.08
C GLY A 36 -3.84 -2.06 -5.49
N GLY A 37 -4.04 -0.81 -5.90
CA GLY A 37 -3.84 -0.34 -7.26
C GLY A 37 -5.04 -0.61 -8.15
N TYR A 38 -4.92 -0.33 -9.46
CA TYR A 38 -5.97 -0.62 -10.43
C TYR A 38 -5.66 -1.87 -11.22
N GLU A 39 -6.64 -2.74 -11.36
CA GLU A 39 -6.68 -3.85 -12.31
C GLU A 39 -7.48 -3.42 -13.55
N ASN A 40 -7.12 -3.93 -14.72
CA ASN A 40 -7.83 -3.61 -15.98
C ASN A 40 -8.02 -2.11 -16.24
N TYR A 41 -7.07 -1.29 -15.82
CA TYR A 41 -6.98 0.17 -16.01
C TYR A 41 -7.99 1.04 -15.24
N ILE A 42 -9.06 0.49 -14.69
CA ILE A 42 -10.14 1.30 -14.10
C ILE A 42 -10.70 0.79 -12.77
N MET A 43 -10.44 -0.45 -12.39
CA MET A 43 -11.01 -1.04 -11.18
C MET A 43 -9.97 -1.12 -10.07
N SER A 44 -10.26 -0.52 -8.92
CA SER A 44 -9.43 -0.70 -7.74
C SER A 44 -9.38 -2.16 -7.31
N SER A 45 -8.21 -2.60 -6.86
CA SER A 45 -7.95 -3.98 -6.46
C SER A 45 -8.09 -4.15 -4.95
N ARG A 46 -8.59 -5.32 -4.55
CA ARG A 46 -8.55 -5.77 -3.15
C ARG A 46 -7.33 -6.64 -2.83
N ARG A 47 -6.48 -6.91 -3.81
CA ARG A 47 -5.37 -7.84 -3.63
C ARG A 47 -4.25 -7.24 -2.77
N LEU A 48 -3.76 -8.08 -1.86
CA LEU A 48 -2.45 -7.98 -1.25
C LEU A 48 -1.62 -9.16 -1.74
N ASP A 49 -0.52 -8.87 -2.40
CA ASP A 49 0.44 -9.87 -2.85
C ASP A 49 1.80 -9.63 -2.17
N VAL A 50 2.50 -10.70 -1.82
CA VAL A 50 3.84 -10.64 -1.27
C VAL A 50 4.81 -11.39 -2.16
N PHE A 51 5.94 -10.76 -2.48
CA PHE A 51 7.08 -11.39 -3.14
C PHE A 51 8.14 -11.78 -2.12
N ASP A 52 8.56 -13.01 -2.18
CA ASP A 52 9.67 -13.53 -1.38
C ASP A 52 10.89 -13.69 -2.29
N PRO A 53 11.95 -12.88 -2.13
CA PRO A 53 13.14 -12.97 -2.96
C PRO A 53 13.97 -14.24 -2.73
N GLU A 54 13.83 -14.91 -1.58
CA GLU A 54 14.55 -16.16 -1.32
C GLU A 54 13.97 -17.32 -2.13
N SER A 55 12.66 -17.41 -2.23
CA SER A 55 11.98 -18.44 -3.02
C SER A 55 11.75 -18.02 -4.48
N GLY A 56 11.79 -16.72 -4.78
CA GLY A 56 11.47 -16.15 -6.08
C GLY A 56 9.97 -16.21 -6.43
N HIS A 57 9.09 -16.37 -5.44
CA HIS A 57 7.65 -16.56 -5.67
C HIS A 57 6.79 -15.44 -5.10
N TRP A 58 5.68 -15.20 -5.80
CA TRP A 58 4.57 -14.38 -5.33
C TRP A 58 3.53 -15.24 -4.59
N THR A 59 3.02 -14.74 -3.49
CA THR A 59 1.92 -15.35 -2.74
C THR A 59 0.81 -14.32 -2.54
N LYS A 60 -0.43 -14.71 -2.83
CA LYS A 60 -1.61 -13.91 -2.48
C LYS A 60 -1.91 -14.07 -1.00
N LEU A 61 -2.11 -12.97 -0.29
CA LEU A 61 -2.54 -12.89 1.10
C LEU A 61 -4.02 -12.52 1.20
N GLN A 62 -4.51 -12.29 2.43
CA GLN A 62 -5.89 -11.87 2.70
C GLN A 62 -6.25 -10.62 1.89
N ASP A 63 -7.39 -10.64 1.23
CA ASP A 63 -7.90 -9.49 0.49
C ASP A 63 -8.16 -8.30 1.41
N LEU A 64 -7.87 -7.10 0.92
CA LEU A 64 -8.17 -5.83 1.60
C LEU A 64 -9.65 -5.74 1.99
N PRO A 65 -9.97 -5.05 3.08
CA PRO A 65 -11.36 -4.76 3.46
C PRO A 65 -12.17 -4.06 2.37
N SER A 66 -11.50 -3.23 1.58
CA SER A 66 -12.08 -2.52 0.43
C SER A 66 -11.14 -2.56 -0.76
N ALA A 67 -11.67 -2.46 -1.98
CA ALA A 67 -10.86 -2.26 -3.17
C ALA A 67 -10.30 -0.83 -3.16
N LEU A 68 -8.97 -0.69 -3.24
CA LEU A 68 -8.28 0.58 -3.02
C LEU A 68 -7.15 0.81 -4.03
N SER A 69 -6.99 2.08 -4.40
CA SER A 69 -5.82 2.64 -5.09
C SER A 69 -5.35 3.90 -4.35
N HIS A 70 -4.21 4.47 -4.72
CA HIS A 70 -3.65 5.70 -4.10
C HIS A 70 -3.52 5.63 -2.57
N VAL A 71 -3.29 4.45 -2.04
CA VAL A 71 -3.13 4.19 -0.60
C VAL A 71 -1.72 4.52 -0.17
N ASN A 72 -1.56 4.99 1.06
CA ASN A 72 -0.25 5.24 1.67
C ASN A 72 0.03 4.24 2.76
N LEU A 73 1.25 3.70 2.76
CA LEU A 73 1.71 2.67 3.68
C LEU A 73 2.81 3.19 4.59
N VAL A 74 2.85 2.67 5.81
CA VAL A 74 3.99 2.85 6.73
C VAL A 74 4.22 1.56 7.52
N PRO A 75 5.49 1.11 7.67
CA PRO A 75 5.77 -0.13 8.38
C PRO A 75 5.46 -0.01 9.87
N ASP A 76 5.09 -1.14 10.44
CA ASP A 76 5.03 -1.37 11.87
C ASP A 76 5.84 -2.63 12.24
N ARG A 77 5.97 -2.91 13.55
CA ARG A 77 6.80 -4.00 14.07
C ARG A 77 6.45 -5.36 13.47
N ASN A 78 5.18 -5.66 13.29
CA ASN A 78 4.67 -6.95 12.79
C ASN A 78 3.66 -6.78 11.65
N GLY A 79 3.84 -5.77 10.84
CA GLY A 79 2.91 -5.48 9.76
C GLY A 79 3.08 -4.07 9.22
N PHE A 80 1.97 -3.49 8.83
CA PHE A 80 1.96 -2.13 8.33
C PHE A 80 0.60 -1.46 8.52
N TRP A 81 0.66 -0.15 8.65
CA TRP A 81 -0.52 0.70 8.59
C TRP A 81 -0.76 1.18 7.17
N PHE A 82 -2.02 1.35 6.81
CA PHE A 82 -2.38 2.06 5.61
C PHE A 82 -3.60 2.95 5.86
N ALA A 83 -3.68 4.03 5.11
CA ALA A 83 -4.69 5.05 5.34
C ALA A 83 -5.10 5.75 4.05
N GLY A 84 -6.37 6.14 4.00
CA GLY A 84 -6.95 6.84 2.86
C GLY A 84 -6.97 5.98 1.61
N GLY A 85 -6.98 6.65 0.47
CA GLY A 85 -7.03 6.01 -0.85
C GLY A 85 -8.31 6.32 -1.60
N MET A 86 -8.45 5.69 -2.76
CA MET A 86 -9.63 5.79 -3.62
C MET A 86 -10.27 4.41 -3.76
N LYS A 87 -11.59 4.34 -3.63
CA LYS A 87 -12.40 3.13 -3.84
C LYS A 87 -12.90 3.02 -5.29
N ASP A 88 -13.16 1.77 -5.69
CA ASP A 88 -13.89 1.40 -6.91
C ASP A 88 -13.20 1.80 -8.22
N LYS A 89 -13.97 2.28 -9.18
CA LYS A 89 -13.45 2.71 -10.50
C LYS A 89 -12.77 4.06 -10.42
N ILE A 90 -11.91 4.33 -11.40
CA ILE A 90 -11.54 5.71 -11.74
C ILE A 90 -12.81 6.49 -12.10
N HIS A 91 -13.11 7.46 -11.26
CA HIS A 91 -14.22 8.39 -11.47
C HIS A 91 -13.72 9.83 -11.42
N PRO A 92 -14.24 10.73 -12.23
CA PRO A 92 -13.87 12.15 -12.17
C PRO A 92 -14.45 12.89 -10.94
N GLY A 93 -14.85 12.18 -9.88
CA GLY A 93 -15.48 12.75 -8.68
C GLY A 93 -14.72 12.50 -7.38
N LYS A 94 -15.00 13.33 -6.38
CA LYS A 94 -14.37 13.27 -5.04
C LYS A 94 -14.93 12.16 -4.14
N ASP A 95 -16.04 11.53 -4.52
CA ASP A 95 -16.84 10.62 -3.69
C ASP A 95 -16.17 9.26 -3.43
N HIS A 96 -15.03 9.03 -4.08
CA HIS A 96 -14.26 7.78 -3.94
C HIS A 96 -13.06 7.89 -3.00
N ILE A 97 -12.73 9.11 -2.55
CA ILE A 97 -11.65 9.33 -1.59
C ILE A 97 -12.19 8.97 -0.20
N ILE A 98 -11.40 8.20 0.55
CA ILE A 98 -11.83 7.66 1.83
C ILE A 98 -10.98 8.15 3.00
N SER A 99 -11.47 7.94 4.21
CA SER A 99 -10.78 8.27 5.48
C SER A 99 -10.40 7.04 6.29
N GLU A 100 -10.61 5.84 5.75
CA GLU A 100 -10.34 4.59 6.47
C GLU A 100 -8.86 4.45 6.80
N VAL A 101 -8.58 3.89 7.99
CA VAL A 101 -7.25 3.56 8.49
C VAL A 101 -7.26 2.11 8.95
N TRP A 102 -6.28 1.34 8.50
CA TRP A 102 -6.19 -0.08 8.79
C TRP A 102 -4.78 -0.46 9.21
N HIS A 103 -4.67 -1.42 10.11
CA HIS A 103 -3.45 -2.18 10.39
C HIS A 103 -3.57 -3.58 9.79
N TYR A 104 -2.54 -4.01 9.07
CA TYR A 104 -2.39 -5.38 8.63
C TYR A 104 -1.34 -6.08 9.50
N ASP A 105 -1.73 -7.19 10.11
CA ASP A 105 -0.86 -8.07 10.88
C ASP A 105 -0.39 -9.22 9.98
N ILE A 106 0.92 -9.33 9.80
CA ILE A 106 1.54 -10.30 8.88
C ILE A 106 1.40 -11.74 9.40
N ASP A 107 1.57 -11.95 10.71
CA ASP A 107 1.53 -13.30 11.29
C ASP A 107 0.12 -13.88 11.31
N LEU A 108 -0.88 -13.02 11.47
CA LEU A 108 -2.28 -13.41 11.52
C LEU A 108 -2.98 -13.34 10.16
N ASP A 109 -2.31 -12.78 9.12
CA ASP A 109 -2.91 -12.46 7.82
C ASP A 109 -4.27 -11.78 7.97
N ARG A 110 -4.32 -10.70 8.77
CA ARG A 110 -5.58 -10.06 9.17
C ARG A 110 -5.50 -8.55 9.27
N TYR A 111 -6.62 -7.90 8.93
CA TYR A 111 -6.80 -6.45 9.06
C TYR A 111 -7.54 -6.10 10.35
N THR A 112 -7.12 -5.00 10.96
CA THR A 112 -7.80 -4.36 12.10
C THR A 112 -8.05 -2.91 11.79
N ALA A 113 -9.30 -2.46 11.90
CA ALA A 113 -9.66 -1.05 11.69
C ALA A 113 -9.13 -0.17 12.83
N ALA A 114 -8.73 1.04 12.48
CA ALA A 114 -8.33 2.09 13.42
C ALA A 114 -9.26 3.31 13.29
N PRO A 115 -9.15 4.30 14.17
CA PRO A 115 -9.88 5.56 14.02
C PRO A 115 -9.63 6.19 12.64
N LEU A 116 -10.68 6.75 12.06
CA LEU A 116 -10.63 7.37 10.73
C LEU A 116 -9.68 8.58 10.71
N LEU A 117 -9.16 8.91 9.53
CA LEU A 117 -8.55 10.22 9.28
C LEU A 117 -9.57 11.34 9.53
N PRO A 118 -9.13 12.53 9.98
CA PRO A 118 -10.02 13.69 10.17
C PRO A 118 -10.74 14.17 8.91
N GLY A 119 -10.34 13.70 7.75
CA GLY A 119 -10.96 13.98 6.46
C GLY A 119 -10.52 12.98 5.40
N HIS A 120 -11.21 12.95 4.28
CA HIS A 120 -10.92 12.05 3.19
C HIS A 120 -9.59 12.42 2.50
N ARG A 121 -8.72 11.47 2.26
CA ARG A 121 -7.37 11.67 1.70
C ARG A 121 -6.97 10.54 0.74
N ALA A 122 -6.28 10.89 -0.33
CA ALA A 122 -5.67 9.92 -1.25
C ALA A 122 -4.35 10.44 -1.83
N GLY A 123 -3.40 9.55 -2.10
CA GLY A 123 -2.15 9.88 -2.79
C GLY A 123 -1.25 10.88 -2.05
N GLY A 124 -1.32 10.94 -0.74
CA GLY A 124 -0.44 11.77 0.09
C GLY A 124 0.80 11.02 0.57
N GLY A 125 1.22 11.28 1.78
CA GLY A 125 2.27 10.57 2.50
C GLY A 125 1.78 10.11 3.87
N LEU A 126 2.15 8.90 4.28
CA LEU A 126 1.88 8.38 5.61
C LEU A 126 3.21 8.13 6.33
N ALA A 127 3.35 8.65 7.54
CA ALA A 127 4.52 8.44 8.38
C ALA A 127 4.09 8.05 9.80
N ARG A 128 4.94 7.30 10.48
CA ARG A 128 4.76 6.99 11.91
C ARG A 128 5.85 7.67 12.73
N ILE A 129 5.43 8.42 13.74
CA ILE A 129 6.35 9.04 14.71
C ILE A 129 5.90 8.61 16.10
N GLY A 130 6.68 7.77 16.74
CA GLY A 130 6.29 7.13 18.00
C GLY A 130 5.01 6.28 17.84
N ASN A 131 3.97 6.61 18.57
CA ASN A 131 2.67 5.92 18.51
C ASN A 131 1.64 6.65 17.63
N ASN A 132 2.04 7.71 16.93
CA ASN A 132 1.13 8.52 16.14
C ASN A 132 1.37 8.28 14.64
N LEU A 133 0.27 8.22 13.88
CA LEU A 133 0.27 8.26 12.44
C LEU A 133 0.10 9.71 11.97
N HIS A 134 0.91 10.11 11.01
CA HIS A 134 0.88 11.44 10.38
C HIS A 134 0.57 11.29 8.91
N TYR A 135 -0.54 11.86 8.46
CA TYR A 135 -0.90 11.91 7.05
C TYR A 135 -0.61 13.31 6.51
N VAL A 136 0.13 13.39 5.41
CA VAL A 136 0.61 14.65 4.84
C VAL A 136 0.17 14.78 3.39
N SER A 137 -0.42 15.95 3.05
CA SER A 137 -0.79 16.28 1.66
C SER A 137 -1.82 15.34 1.03
N GLY A 138 -1.80 15.20 -0.28
CA GLY A 138 -2.69 14.37 -1.06
C GLY A 138 -3.96 15.07 -1.52
N LEU A 139 -4.76 14.36 -2.29
CA LEU A 139 -6.08 14.79 -2.71
C LEU A 139 -7.03 14.81 -1.50
N MET A 140 -7.93 15.76 -1.49
CA MET A 140 -8.96 15.93 -0.46
C MET A 140 -10.34 15.83 -1.10
N ALA A 141 -11.28 15.17 -0.40
CA ALA A 141 -12.70 15.37 -0.59
C ALA A 141 -13.26 16.05 0.67
N ASP A 142 -14.08 17.05 0.49
CA ASP A 142 -14.81 17.74 1.56
C ASP A 142 -15.98 16.88 2.04
#